data_4f691cb37762a5bce445828e3db8618d
#
_entry.id   4f691cb37762a5bce445828e3db8618d
#
_cell.length_a   1.000
_cell.length_b   1.000
_cell.length_c   1.000
_cell.angle_alpha   90.00
_cell.angle_beta   90.00
_cell.angle_gamma   90.00
#
_symmetry.space_group_name_H-M   'P 1'
#
loop_
_entity.id
_entity.type
_entity.pdbx_description
1 polymer ?
#
loop_
_entity_poly.entity_id
_entity_poly.type
_entity_poly.pdbx_seq_one_letter_code
_entity_poly.pdbx_strand_id
1 'polypeptide(L)'
;MMRVLVVEDEEMIRKGIVLATDWQSLGCVVVGEAANGEEGIAQAEKCRPSLIITDLKMPKMDGLEMIAKLREAGCDAYIIILTAYDSFTYAQTALRLGAVDFLLKPFHDGGLENAVLALQKKLSSRKKEPEAQLPAIRAGAKSRYVQEAMDYIAGNCADPGLSVGQVAASLGLSEGHLSHLFKKETDCTVGSYLTRCRMQKAMTLLKKGKLRVYEVAEAVGYKDTVSYTHLRAH
;
A
#
# COMPACT_ATOMS: atom_id res chain seq x y z
N MET A 1 -16.62 16.55 -1.71
CA MET A 1 -15.26 16.66 -1.13
C MET A 1 -15.07 15.46 -0.21
N MET A 2 -14.02 14.66 -0.37
CA MET A 2 -13.76 13.45 0.41
C MET A 2 -13.20 13.87 1.79
N ARG A 3 -13.77 13.35 2.87
CA ARG A 3 -13.39 13.67 4.26
C ARG A 3 -12.33 12.66 4.71
N VAL A 4 -11.14 13.14 5.05
CA VAL A 4 -9.98 12.32 5.39
C VAL A 4 -9.69 12.38 6.89
N LEU A 5 -9.53 11.23 7.53
CA LEU A 5 -8.97 11.07 8.87
C LEU A 5 -7.56 10.50 8.75
N VAL A 6 -6.58 11.11 9.41
CA VAL A 6 -5.19 10.64 9.46
C VAL A 6 -4.91 10.09 10.85
N VAL A 7 -4.45 8.83 10.91
CA VAL A 7 -4.12 8.12 12.15
C VAL A 7 -2.67 7.64 12.08
N GLU A 8 -1.80 8.24 12.85
CA GLU A 8 -0.37 8.02 12.83
C GLU A 8 0.22 8.41 14.19
N ASP A 9 0.97 7.54 14.83
CA ASP A 9 1.51 7.81 16.16
C ASP A 9 2.68 8.79 16.16
N GLU A 10 3.52 8.78 15.12
CA GLU A 10 4.61 9.72 14.97
C GLU A 10 4.10 11.10 14.55
N GLU A 11 4.14 12.07 15.48
CA GLU A 11 3.61 13.43 15.25
C GLU A 11 4.21 14.11 14.01
N MET A 12 5.53 13.95 13.80
CA MET A 12 6.21 14.55 12.64
C MET A 12 5.70 13.97 11.32
N ILE A 13 5.48 12.65 11.26
CA ILE A 13 4.93 11.97 10.07
C ILE A 13 3.47 12.39 9.88
N ARG A 14 2.68 12.37 10.94
CA ARG A 14 1.27 12.79 10.90
C ARG A 14 1.12 14.22 10.38
N LYS A 15 1.89 15.16 10.94
CA LYS A 15 1.90 16.55 10.48
C LYS A 15 2.42 16.70 9.06
N GLY A 16 3.43 15.92 8.68
CA GLY A 16 3.92 15.86 7.30
C GLY A 16 2.82 15.46 6.33
N ILE A 17 2.07 14.40 6.62
CA ILE A 17 0.93 13.95 5.79
C ILE A 17 -0.13 15.04 5.67
N VAL A 18 -0.49 15.69 6.80
CA VAL A 18 -1.56 16.68 6.83
C VAL A 18 -1.18 17.96 6.11
N LEU A 19 0.07 18.44 6.25
CA LEU A 19 0.50 19.76 5.77
C LEU A 19 1.19 19.72 4.40
N ALA A 20 1.90 18.62 4.07
CA ALA A 20 2.65 18.53 2.81
C ALA A 20 1.79 18.04 1.63
N THR A 21 0.69 17.33 1.89
CA THR A 21 -0.22 16.87 0.84
C THR A 21 -1.20 17.97 0.44
N ASP A 22 -1.30 18.29 -0.84
CA ASP A 22 -2.30 19.23 -1.35
C ASP A 22 -3.70 18.58 -1.42
N TRP A 23 -4.34 18.47 -0.26
CA TRP A 23 -5.67 17.86 -0.12
C TRP A 23 -6.73 18.56 -0.96
N GLN A 24 -6.59 19.88 -1.16
CA GLN A 24 -7.57 20.64 -1.91
C GLN A 24 -7.55 20.29 -3.39
N SER A 25 -6.38 20.16 -4.00
CA SER A 25 -6.24 19.71 -5.39
C SER A 25 -6.75 18.28 -5.61
N LEU A 26 -6.69 17.45 -4.55
CA LEU A 26 -7.26 16.10 -4.54
C LEU A 26 -8.77 16.07 -4.26
N GLY A 27 -9.45 17.23 -4.13
CA GLY A 27 -10.85 17.26 -3.76
C GLY A 27 -11.16 16.64 -2.40
N CYS A 28 -10.16 16.66 -1.49
CA CYS A 28 -10.21 16.13 -0.14
C CYS A 28 -10.12 17.22 0.91
N VAL A 29 -10.52 16.90 2.14
CA VAL A 29 -10.31 17.73 3.33
C VAL A 29 -9.98 16.86 4.53
N VAL A 30 -8.92 17.18 5.25
CA VAL A 30 -8.60 16.51 6.51
C VAL A 30 -9.58 17.00 7.57
N VAL A 31 -10.33 16.08 8.15
CA VAL A 31 -11.39 16.38 9.14
C VAL A 31 -11.03 15.93 10.55
N GLY A 32 -9.92 15.23 10.71
CA GLY A 32 -9.43 14.81 12.02
C GLY A 32 -8.04 14.18 11.92
N GLU A 33 -7.36 14.17 13.05
CA GLU A 33 -6.08 13.52 13.29
C GLU A 33 -6.19 12.66 14.55
N ALA A 34 -5.45 11.56 14.62
CA ALA A 34 -5.35 10.71 15.80
C ALA A 34 -3.94 10.11 15.93
N ALA A 35 -3.50 9.85 17.16
CA ALA A 35 -2.17 9.33 17.45
C ALA A 35 -2.15 7.82 17.77
N ASN A 36 -3.29 7.16 17.76
CA ASN A 36 -3.43 5.72 17.98
C ASN A 36 -4.82 5.25 17.54
N GLY A 37 -5.06 3.94 17.53
CA GLY A 37 -6.31 3.37 17.07
C GLY A 37 -7.53 3.73 17.92
N GLU A 38 -7.38 3.91 19.25
CA GLU A 38 -8.49 4.31 20.13
C GLU A 38 -8.98 5.73 19.80
N GLU A 39 -8.04 6.66 19.67
CA GLU A 39 -8.33 8.01 19.22
C GLU A 39 -8.91 8.03 17.79
N GLY A 40 -8.38 7.13 16.92
CA GLY A 40 -8.87 6.94 15.56
C GLY A 40 -10.34 6.57 15.51
N ILE A 41 -10.80 5.63 16.35
CA ILE A 41 -12.21 5.26 16.46
C ILE A 41 -13.04 6.47 16.93
N ALA A 42 -12.65 7.12 18.01
CA ALA A 42 -13.37 8.27 18.55
C ALA A 42 -13.49 9.41 17.52
N GLN A 43 -12.42 9.67 16.75
CA GLN A 43 -12.45 10.67 15.69
C GLN A 43 -13.31 10.22 14.50
N ALA A 44 -13.29 8.93 14.13
CA ALA A 44 -14.12 8.41 13.05
C ALA A 44 -15.61 8.55 13.36
N GLU A 45 -16.03 8.26 14.57
CA GLU A 45 -17.42 8.44 15.02
C GLU A 45 -17.84 9.93 14.95
N LYS A 46 -16.99 10.84 15.42
CA LYS A 46 -17.25 12.28 15.43
C LYS A 46 -17.27 12.89 14.04
N CYS A 47 -16.26 12.56 13.24
CA CYS A 47 -16.01 13.21 11.95
C CYS A 47 -16.65 12.50 10.78
N ARG A 48 -17.05 11.22 10.91
CA ARG A 48 -17.60 10.38 9.82
C ARG A 48 -16.77 10.52 8.53
N PRO A 49 -15.51 10.10 8.52
CA PRO A 49 -14.64 10.25 7.37
C PRO A 49 -15.11 9.35 6.22
N SER A 50 -14.81 9.76 4.99
CA SER A 50 -14.97 8.90 3.80
C SER A 50 -13.72 8.08 3.51
N LEU A 51 -12.56 8.57 3.99
CA LEU A 51 -11.25 7.95 3.84
C LEU A 51 -10.51 8.01 5.17
N ILE A 52 -9.93 6.90 5.58
CA ILE A 52 -9.02 6.81 6.72
C ILE A 52 -7.64 6.41 6.18
N ILE A 53 -6.64 7.17 6.55
CA ILE A 53 -5.23 6.87 6.29
C ILE A 53 -4.62 6.53 7.62
N THR A 54 -4.09 5.31 7.77
CA THR A 54 -3.63 4.82 9.08
C THR A 54 -2.30 4.10 8.99
N ASP A 55 -1.42 4.28 9.99
CA ASP A 55 -0.34 3.34 10.22
C ASP A 55 -0.88 2.01 10.76
N LEU A 56 -0.10 0.96 10.57
CA LEU A 56 -0.36 -0.36 11.15
C LEU A 56 0.07 -0.46 12.61
N LYS A 57 1.29 -0.02 12.91
CA LYS A 57 1.90 -0.18 14.22
C LYS A 57 1.81 1.11 15.02
N MET A 58 0.90 1.12 15.97
CA MET A 58 0.67 2.25 16.86
C MET A 58 0.53 1.74 18.31
N PRO A 59 0.84 2.57 19.32
CA PRO A 59 0.65 2.23 20.72
C PRO A 59 -0.85 2.11 21.06
N LYS A 60 -1.15 1.45 22.17
CA LYS A 60 -2.50 1.18 22.73
C LYS A 60 -3.34 0.27 21.85
N MET A 61 -3.68 0.71 20.62
CA MET A 61 -4.45 -0.04 19.64
C MET A 61 -3.79 0.13 18.28
N ASP A 62 -3.46 -0.98 17.62
CA ASP A 62 -2.87 -0.96 16.29
C ASP A 62 -3.91 -0.66 15.18
N GLY A 63 -3.40 -0.37 13.97
CA GLY A 63 -4.27 0.00 12.85
C GLY A 63 -5.20 -1.12 12.40
N LEU A 64 -4.79 -2.39 12.49
CA LEU A 64 -5.65 -3.52 12.10
C LEU A 64 -6.79 -3.73 13.09
N GLU A 65 -6.49 -3.65 14.39
CA GLU A 65 -7.52 -3.74 15.43
C GLU A 65 -8.50 -2.59 15.33
N MET A 66 -8.01 -1.37 15.09
CA MET A 66 -8.87 -0.20 14.84
C MET A 66 -9.80 -0.44 13.65
N ILE A 67 -9.27 -0.91 12.52
CA ILE A 67 -10.07 -1.16 11.32
C ILE A 67 -11.12 -2.23 11.59
N ALA A 68 -10.78 -3.32 12.29
CA ALA A 68 -11.72 -4.38 12.64
C ALA A 68 -12.90 -3.81 13.45
N LYS A 69 -12.63 -3.06 14.51
CA LYS A 69 -13.66 -2.42 15.34
C LYS A 69 -14.51 -1.40 14.56
N LEU A 70 -13.90 -0.62 13.67
CA LEU A 70 -14.64 0.29 12.80
C LEU A 70 -15.58 -0.46 11.85
N ARG A 71 -15.17 -1.59 11.29
CA ARG A 71 -16.03 -2.44 10.43
C ARG A 71 -17.17 -3.08 11.22
N GLU A 72 -16.92 -3.56 12.43
CA GLU A 72 -17.94 -4.08 13.34
C GLU A 72 -18.97 -3.02 13.71
N ALA A 73 -18.54 -1.76 13.86
CA ALA A 73 -19.40 -0.61 14.10
C ALA A 73 -20.13 -0.09 12.84
N GLY A 74 -19.97 -0.76 11.67
CA GLY A 74 -20.63 -0.37 10.42
C GLY A 74 -20.00 0.82 9.71
N CYS A 75 -18.74 1.13 9.97
CA CYS A 75 -18.02 2.19 9.26
C CYS A 75 -17.58 1.71 7.87
N ASP A 76 -18.11 2.35 6.82
CA ASP A 76 -17.81 2.04 5.40
C ASP A 76 -16.69 2.92 4.80
N ALA A 77 -15.97 3.67 5.60
CA ALA A 77 -14.87 4.50 5.13
C ALA A 77 -13.84 3.67 4.36
N TYR A 78 -13.32 4.21 3.26
CA TYR A 78 -12.18 3.62 2.56
C TYR A 78 -10.95 3.72 3.44
N ILE A 79 -10.06 2.74 3.35
CA ILE A 79 -8.87 2.66 4.20
C ILE A 79 -7.64 2.52 3.34
N ILE A 80 -6.70 3.45 3.50
CA ILE A 80 -5.34 3.37 2.97
C ILE A 80 -4.42 3.14 4.16
N ILE A 81 -3.58 2.12 4.07
CA ILE A 81 -2.63 1.76 5.12
C ILE A 81 -1.25 2.29 4.78
N LEU A 82 -0.62 2.91 5.75
CA LEU A 82 0.79 3.31 5.73
C LEU A 82 1.56 2.34 6.62
N THR A 83 2.73 1.86 6.21
CA THR A 83 3.52 0.97 7.06
C THR A 83 4.99 0.95 6.67
N ALA A 84 5.86 0.82 7.66
CA ALA A 84 7.27 0.51 7.46
C ALA A 84 7.53 -0.99 7.23
N TYR A 85 6.51 -1.85 7.42
CA TYR A 85 6.64 -3.29 7.36
C TYR A 85 6.19 -3.85 6.03
N ASP A 86 7.04 -4.62 5.39
CA ASP A 86 6.79 -5.33 4.13
C ASP A 86 6.19 -6.73 4.33
N SER A 87 5.68 -7.02 5.54
CA SER A 87 5.14 -8.33 5.87
C SER A 87 3.84 -8.63 5.14
N PHE A 88 3.83 -9.71 4.40
CA PHE A 88 2.67 -10.25 3.70
C PHE A 88 1.46 -10.45 4.60
N THR A 89 1.68 -10.85 5.86
CA THR A 89 0.62 -11.11 6.85
C THR A 89 -0.21 -9.86 7.14
N TYR A 90 0.44 -8.73 7.31
CA TYR A 90 -0.25 -7.47 7.57
C TYR A 90 -1.07 -7.00 6.38
N ALA A 91 -0.48 -7.05 5.19
CA ALA A 91 -1.18 -6.70 3.95
C ALA A 91 -2.42 -7.58 3.73
N GLN A 92 -2.32 -8.88 4.01
CA GLN A 92 -3.44 -9.81 3.91
C GLN A 92 -4.56 -9.49 4.89
N THR A 93 -4.24 -9.27 6.17
CA THR A 93 -5.25 -8.95 7.19
C THR A 93 -5.94 -7.62 6.85
N ALA A 94 -5.16 -6.63 6.42
CA ALA A 94 -5.67 -5.34 5.95
C ALA A 94 -6.68 -5.48 4.81
N LEU A 95 -6.39 -6.36 3.85
CA LEU A 95 -7.30 -6.64 2.72
C LEU A 95 -8.59 -7.32 3.15
N ARG A 96 -8.52 -8.30 4.06
CA ARG A 96 -9.72 -8.95 4.63
C ARG A 96 -10.62 -7.94 5.33
N LEU A 97 -10.03 -6.93 5.96
CA LEU A 97 -10.72 -5.83 6.61
C LEU A 97 -11.17 -4.72 5.63
N GLY A 98 -10.96 -4.92 4.33
CA GLY A 98 -11.44 -4.01 3.29
C GLY A 98 -10.57 -2.77 3.07
N ALA A 99 -9.26 -2.82 3.37
CA ALA A 99 -8.35 -1.77 2.95
C ALA A 99 -8.29 -1.71 1.41
N VAL A 100 -8.27 -0.48 0.88
CA VAL A 100 -8.31 -0.25 -0.58
C VAL A 100 -6.93 -0.12 -1.19
N ASP A 101 -5.95 0.30 -0.39
CA ASP A 101 -4.55 0.43 -0.79
C ASP A 101 -3.60 0.32 0.41
N PHE A 102 -2.31 0.14 0.10
CA PHE A 102 -1.25 -0.10 1.06
C PHE A 102 0.03 0.59 0.58
N LEU A 103 0.58 1.48 1.39
CA LEU A 103 1.76 2.27 1.07
C LEU A 103 2.90 1.94 2.03
N LEU A 104 4.07 1.61 1.49
CA LEU A 104 5.28 1.38 2.27
C LEU A 104 5.96 2.70 2.61
N LYS A 105 6.28 2.92 3.88
CA LYS A 105 7.15 4.01 4.36
C LYS A 105 8.62 3.68 4.05
N PRO A 106 9.47 4.65 3.69
CA PRO A 106 9.13 6.04 3.41
C PRO A 106 8.39 6.16 2.06
N PHE A 107 7.22 6.79 2.07
CA PHE A 107 6.55 7.16 0.84
C PHE A 107 7.06 8.54 0.42
N HIS A 108 7.44 8.64 -0.85
CA HIS A 108 7.98 9.86 -1.43
C HIS A 108 6.88 10.77 -1.95
N ASP A 109 7.24 12.01 -2.28
CA ASP A 109 6.32 13.02 -2.81
C ASP A 109 5.44 12.45 -3.93
N GLY A 110 4.13 12.57 -3.73
CA GLY A 110 3.11 12.07 -4.67
C GLY A 110 2.66 10.61 -4.47
N GLY A 111 3.27 9.83 -3.57
CA GLY A 111 2.87 8.44 -3.32
C GLY A 111 1.46 8.32 -2.73
N LEU A 112 1.16 9.16 -1.75
CA LEU A 112 -0.15 9.21 -1.11
C LEU A 112 -1.20 9.83 -2.03
N GLU A 113 -0.85 10.91 -2.73
CA GLU A 113 -1.70 11.56 -3.71
C GLU A 113 -2.13 10.60 -4.82
N ASN A 114 -1.20 9.80 -5.34
CA ASN A 114 -1.50 8.80 -6.35
C ASN A 114 -2.45 7.72 -5.84
N ALA A 115 -2.32 7.28 -4.58
CA ALA A 115 -3.23 6.31 -3.98
C ALA A 115 -4.65 6.89 -3.84
N VAL A 116 -4.76 8.15 -3.39
CA VAL A 116 -6.05 8.85 -3.29
C VAL A 116 -6.69 9.04 -4.66
N LEU A 117 -5.94 9.46 -5.68
CA LEU A 117 -6.42 9.61 -7.06
C LEU A 117 -6.87 8.27 -7.65
N ALA A 118 -6.12 7.19 -7.41
CA ALA A 118 -6.50 5.85 -7.84
C ALA A 118 -7.81 5.39 -7.19
N LEU A 119 -8.01 5.67 -5.89
CA LEU A 119 -9.26 5.42 -5.21
C LEU A 119 -10.42 6.19 -5.85
N GLN A 120 -10.27 7.49 -6.07
CA GLN A 120 -11.30 8.33 -6.68
C GLN A 120 -11.65 7.86 -8.09
N LYS A 121 -10.66 7.47 -8.89
CA LYS A 121 -10.87 6.90 -10.23
C LYS A 121 -11.69 5.61 -10.16
N LYS A 122 -11.39 4.71 -9.19
CA LYS A 122 -12.18 3.49 -8.95
C LYS A 122 -13.63 3.79 -8.54
N LEU A 123 -13.85 4.84 -7.77
CA LEU A 123 -15.19 5.26 -7.36
C LEU A 123 -16.00 5.86 -8.51
N SER A 124 -15.35 6.62 -9.37
CA SER A 124 -15.97 7.21 -10.58
C SER A 124 -16.29 6.16 -11.64
N SER A 125 -15.48 5.10 -11.74
CA SER A 125 -15.63 4.02 -12.72
C SER A 125 -16.55 2.87 -12.28
N ARG A 126 -17.13 2.90 -11.07
CA ARG A 126 -18.13 1.91 -10.64
C ARG A 126 -19.39 1.84 -11.52
N LYS A 127 -19.49 2.69 -12.57
CA LYS A 127 -20.50 2.58 -13.63
C LYS A 127 -20.04 1.81 -14.88
N LYS A 128 -18.77 1.42 -14.99
CA LYS A 128 -18.24 0.54 -16.07
C LYS A 128 -16.96 -0.13 -15.56
N GLU A 129 -16.96 -1.46 -15.48
CA GLU A 129 -15.69 -2.18 -15.27
C GLU A 129 -14.74 -1.92 -16.43
N PRO A 130 -13.45 -1.66 -16.15
CA PRO A 130 -12.39 -2.48 -16.71
C PRO A 130 -11.21 -2.70 -15.76
N GLU A 131 -10.40 -3.68 -16.11
CA GLU A 131 -9.20 -4.21 -15.48
C GLU A 131 -8.30 -3.21 -14.76
N ALA A 132 -7.76 -3.67 -13.60
CA ALA A 132 -6.82 -2.94 -12.77
C ALA A 132 -5.52 -2.62 -13.52
N GLN A 133 -5.43 -1.42 -14.07
CA GLN A 133 -4.16 -0.85 -14.51
C GLN A 133 -3.40 -0.29 -13.31
N LEU A 134 -2.11 -0.61 -13.25
CA LEU A 134 -1.14 -0.03 -12.32
C LEU A 134 -1.24 1.50 -12.33
N PRO A 135 -1.19 2.18 -11.17
CA PRO A 135 -1.13 3.64 -11.15
C PRO A 135 0.12 4.09 -11.90
N ALA A 136 -0.09 4.88 -12.95
CA ALA A 136 0.98 5.48 -13.71
C ALA A 136 1.79 6.38 -12.77
N ILE A 137 3.05 6.02 -12.55
CA ILE A 137 4.05 6.89 -11.95
C ILE A 137 4.16 8.10 -12.89
N ARG A 138 4.20 9.32 -12.34
CA ARG A 138 4.29 10.56 -13.11
C ARG A 138 5.23 10.41 -14.31
N ALA A 139 4.72 10.69 -15.49
CA ALA A 139 5.47 10.72 -16.75
C ALA A 139 6.35 11.98 -16.85
N GLY A 140 7.43 12.02 -16.08
CA GLY A 140 8.68 12.55 -16.60
C GLY A 140 9.29 11.41 -17.41
N ALA A 141 9.86 11.67 -18.57
CA ALA A 141 10.44 10.63 -19.41
C ALA A 141 11.45 9.81 -18.61
N LYS A 142 11.00 8.63 -18.13
CA LYS A 142 11.88 7.68 -17.44
C LYS A 142 12.91 7.20 -18.44
N SER A 143 14.13 7.02 -17.95
CA SER A 143 15.14 6.39 -18.80
C SER A 143 14.65 5.02 -19.23
N ARG A 144 14.99 4.61 -20.41
CA ARG A 144 14.66 3.29 -20.96
C ARG A 144 14.97 2.16 -19.97
N TYR A 145 16.07 2.26 -19.23
CA TYR A 145 16.49 1.27 -18.24
C TYR A 145 15.54 1.15 -17.05
N VAL A 146 15.00 2.26 -16.56
CA VAL A 146 14.04 2.23 -15.44
C VAL A 146 12.70 1.63 -15.89
N GLN A 147 12.24 1.96 -17.11
CA GLN A 147 11.02 1.36 -17.66
C GLN A 147 11.20 -0.15 -17.89
N GLU A 148 12.30 -0.57 -18.51
CA GLU A 148 12.62 -1.98 -18.71
C GLU A 148 12.78 -2.74 -17.39
N ALA A 149 13.36 -2.12 -16.35
CA ALA A 149 13.43 -2.70 -15.00
C ALA A 149 12.03 -2.93 -14.41
N MET A 150 11.15 -1.94 -14.53
CA MET A 150 9.78 -2.03 -14.03
C MET A 150 8.99 -3.14 -14.74
N ASP A 151 9.11 -3.23 -16.06
CA ASP A 151 8.44 -4.25 -16.87
C ASP A 151 8.98 -5.65 -16.54
N TYR A 152 10.30 -5.79 -16.38
CA TYR A 152 10.94 -7.04 -15.98
C TYR A 152 10.45 -7.49 -14.58
N ILE A 153 10.41 -6.59 -13.60
CA ILE A 153 9.92 -6.88 -12.26
C ILE A 153 8.44 -7.27 -12.30
N ALA A 154 7.60 -6.53 -13.03
CA ALA A 154 6.18 -6.83 -13.14
C ALA A 154 5.92 -8.22 -13.73
N GLY A 155 6.69 -8.61 -14.75
CA GLY A 155 6.59 -9.93 -15.38
C GLY A 155 7.10 -11.08 -14.50
N ASN A 156 8.13 -10.84 -13.68
CA ASN A 156 8.85 -11.87 -12.92
C ASN A 156 8.64 -11.79 -11.40
N CYS A 157 7.77 -10.92 -10.88
CA CYS A 157 7.60 -10.69 -9.44
C CYS A 157 7.18 -11.94 -8.66
N ALA A 158 6.63 -12.96 -9.32
CA ALA A 158 6.26 -14.23 -8.71
C ALA A 158 7.45 -15.17 -8.48
N ASP A 159 8.59 -14.90 -9.08
CA ASP A 159 9.81 -15.69 -8.82
C ASP A 159 10.32 -15.36 -7.41
N PRO A 160 10.36 -16.35 -6.48
CA PRO A 160 10.87 -16.15 -5.14
C PRO A 160 12.35 -15.77 -5.11
N GLY A 161 13.11 -16.11 -6.15
CA GLY A 161 14.54 -15.81 -6.29
C GLY A 161 14.81 -14.42 -6.84
N LEU A 162 13.81 -13.70 -7.34
CA LEU A 162 14.03 -12.41 -7.98
C LEU A 162 14.67 -11.41 -7.01
N SER A 163 15.86 -10.94 -7.38
CA SER A 163 16.69 -10.01 -6.63
C SER A 163 17.04 -8.78 -7.47
N VAL A 164 17.50 -7.71 -6.79
CA VAL A 164 17.97 -6.49 -7.46
C VAL A 164 19.11 -6.82 -8.44
N GLY A 165 20.02 -7.73 -8.05
CA GLY A 165 21.11 -8.17 -8.90
C GLY A 165 20.64 -8.86 -10.19
N GLN A 166 19.60 -9.69 -10.13
CA GLN A 166 19.03 -10.32 -11.32
C GLN A 166 18.36 -9.32 -12.26
N VAL A 167 17.63 -8.34 -11.70
CA VAL A 167 17.05 -7.23 -12.49
C VAL A 167 18.16 -6.42 -13.16
N ALA A 168 19.23 -6.08 -12.44
CA ALA A 168 20.37 -5.36 -12.99
C ALA A 168 21.08 -6.14 -14.10
N ALA A 169 21.33 -7.43 -13.87
CA ALA A 169 21.97 -8.31 -14.84
C ALA A 169 21.14 -8.45 -16.13
N SER A 170 19.80 -8.52 -16.03
CA SER A 170 18.93 -8.59 -17.22
C SER A 170 19.01 -7.35 -18.11
N LEU A 171 19.44 -6.21 -17.54
CA LEU A 171 19.58 -4.92 -18.22
C LEU A 171 21.03 -4.59 -18.59
N GLY A 172 21.98 -5.48 -18.29
CA GLY A 172 23.42 -5.22 -18.48
C GLY A 172 23.98 -4.12 -17.59
N LEU A 173 23.37 -3.88 -16.42
CA LEU A 173 23.78 -2.85 -15.47
C LEU A 173 24.38 -3.48 -14.20
N SER A 174 25.21 -2.71 -13.48
CA SER A 174 25.56 -3.07 -12.12
C SER A 174 24.39 -2.81 -11.16
N GLU A 175 24.29 -3.57 -10.07
CA GLU A 175 23.24 -3.42 -9.06
C GLU A 175 23.21 -2.02 -8.46
N GLY A 176 24.39 -1.45 -8.16
CA GLY A 176 24.51 -0.10 -7.63
C GLY A 176 24.02 0.96 -8.62
N HIS A 177 24.33 0.80 -9.91
CA HIS A 177 23.89 1.74 -10.95
C HIS A 177 22.37 1.68 -11.12
N LEU A 178 21.78 0.49 -11.21
CA LEU A 178 20.34 0.32 -11.28
C LEU A 178 19.66 0.91 -10.05
N SER A 179 20.14 0.58 -8.85
CA SER A 179 19.53 1.07 -7.59
C SER A 179 19.53 2.59 -7.51
N HIS A 180 20.65 3.23 -7.89
CA HIS A 180 20.75 4.68 -7.92
C HIS A 180 19.80 5.29 -8.95
N LEU A 181 19.82 4.80 -10.20
CA LEU A 181 19.01 5.32 -11.29
C LEU A 181 17.51 5.12 -11.01
N PHE A 182 17.13 3.93 -10.55
CA PHE A 182 15.76 3.58 -10.24
C PHE A 182 15.21 4.48 -9.11
N LYS A 183 16.01 4.65 -8.02
CA LYS A 183 15.60 5.53 -6.91
C LYS A 183 15.50 6.98 -7.34
N LYS A 184 16.43 7.48 -8.17
CA LYS A 184 16.43 8.85 -8.69
C LYS A 184 15.20 9.17 -9.54
N GLU A 185 14.72 8.20 -10.33
CA GLU A 185 13.65 8.44 -11.31
C GLU A 185 12.25 7.98 -10.83
N THR A 186 12.20 7.10 -9.83
CA THR A 186 10.93 6.56 -9.32
C THR A 186 10.68 6.89 -7.86
N ASP A 187 11.66 7.53 -7.19
CA ASP A 187 11.66 7.82 -5.76
C ASP A 187 11.48 6.60 -4.84
N CYS A 188 11.53 5.38 -5.37
CA CYS A 188 11.46 4.16 -4.58
C CYS A 188 12.63 3.21 -4.90
N THR A 189 12.93 2.29 -3.99
CA THR A 189 13.95 1.26 -4.26
C THR A 189 13.38 0.16 -5.16
N VAL A 190 14.25 -0.53 -5.88
CA VAL A 190 13.87 -1.72 -6.70
C VAL A 190 13.20 -2.78 -5.84
N GLY A 191 13.69 -3.00 -4.59
CA GLY A 191 13.10 -3.95 -3.64
C GLY A 191 11.68 -3.54 -3.22
N SER A 192 11.47 -2.27 -2.89
CA SER A 192 10.14 -1.75 -2.54
C SER A 192 9.16 -1.87 -3.72
N TYR A 193 9.64 -1.63 -4.94
CA TYR A 193 8.83 -1.80 -6.15
C TYR A 193 8.43 -3.27 -6.36
N LEU A 194 9.38 -4.22 -6.20
CA LEU A 194 9.12 -5.65 -6.27
C LEU A 194 8.07 -6.09 -5.23
N THR A 195 8.23 -5.66 -3.97
CA THR A 195 7.26 -5.95 -2.91
C THR A 195 5.88 -5.44 -3.28
N ARG A 196 5.79 -4.23 -3.81
CA ARG A 196 4.53 -3.64 -4.28
C ARG A 196 3.89 -4.46 -5.40
N CYS A 197 4.66 -4.92 -6.39
CA CYS A 197 4.16 -5.77 -7.47
C CYS A 197 3.62 -7.11 -6.92
N ARG A 198 4.34 -7.74 -5.99
CA ARG A 198 3.89 -8.96 -5.31
C ARG A 198 2.58 -8.75 -4.57
N MET A 199 2.47 -7.67 -3.81
CA MET A 199 1.25 -7.34 -3.06
C MET A 199 0.06 -7.11 -3.98
N GLN A 200 0.20 -6.36 -5.05
CA GLN A 200 -0.88 -6.12 -6.02
C GLN A 200 -1.35 -7.42 -6.67
N LYS A 201 -0.41 -8.31 -7.03
CA LYS A 201 -0.75 -9.64 -7.57
C LYS A 201 -1.47 -10.50 -6.52
N ALA A 202 -1.01 -10.49 -5.27
CA ALA A 202 -1.67 -11.17 -4.16
C ALA A 202 -3.10 -10.68 -3.95
N MET A 203 -3.31 -9.36 -3.95
CA MET A 203 -4.64 -8.74 -3.86
C MET A 203 -5.57 -9.22 -4.96
N THR A 204 -5.07 -9.30 -6.19
CA THR A 204 -5.86 -9.78 -7.33
C THR A 204 -6.25 -11.25 -7.18
N LEU A 205 -5.33 -12.10 -6.70
CA LEU A 205 -5.59 -13.52 -6.47
C LEU A 205 -6.57 -13.75 -5.31
N LEU A 206 -6.44 -13.01 -4.21
CA LEU A 206 -7.34 -13.08 -3.06
C LEU A 206 -8.77 -12.64 -3.42
N LYS A 207 -8.93 -11.59 -4.23
CA LYS A 207 -10.24 -11.13 -4.71
C LYS A 207 -10.96 -12.18 -5.55
N LYS A 208 -10.24 -13.05 -6.27
CA LYS A 208 -10.80 -14.16 -7.05
C LYS A 208 -11.32 -15.32 -6.18
N GLY A 209 -10.94 -15.36 -4.90
CA GLY A 209 -11.47 -16.30 -3.90
C GLY A 209 -11.18 -17.79 -4.12
N LYS A 210 -10.32 -18.14 -5.09
CA LYS A 210 -10.09 -19.54 -5.50
C LYS A 210 -8.93 -20.22 -4.79
N LEU A 211 -8.03 -19.44 -4.18
CA LEU A 211 -6.78 -19.94 -3.58
C LEU A 211 -6.79 -19.68 -2.07
N ARG A 212 -6.21 -20.63 -1.33
CA ARG A 212 -5.92 -20.42 0.08
C ARG A 212 -4.76 -19.44 0.21
N VAL A 213 -4.64 -18.83 1.37
CA VAL A 213 -3.69 -17.75 1.63
C VAL A 213 -2.23 -18.14 1.38
N TYR A 214 -1.84 -19.33 1.85
CA TYR A 214 -0.48 -19.82 1.63
C TYR A 214 -0.21 -20.09 0.15
N GLU A 215 -1.20 -20.56 -0.62
CA GLU A 215 -1.09 -20.73 -2.07
C GLU A 215 -0.93 -19.39 -2.78
N VAL A 216 -1.59 -18.32 -2.27
CA VAL A 216 -1.38 -16.97 -2.79
C VAL A 216 0.01 -16.46 -2.46
N ALA A 217 0.52 -16.69 -1.23
CA ALA A 217 1.87 -16.28 -0.86
C ALA A 217 2.92 -16.95 -1.77
N GLU A 218 2.82 -18.24 -2.00
CA GLU A 218 3.69 -18.97 -2.93
C GLU A 218 3.54 -18.44 -4.36
N ALA A 219 2.31 -18.24 -4.83
CA ALA A 219 2.04 -17.78 -6.20
C ALA A 219 2.55 -16.37 -6.49
N VAL A 220 2.85 -15.56 -5.46
CA VAL A 220 3.42 -14.23 -5.62
C VAL A 220 4.89 -14.12 -5.21
N GLY A 221 5.55 -15.24 -4.91
CA GLY A 221 7.00 -15.31 -4.72
C GLY A 221 7.50 -15.18 -3.29
N TYR A 222 6.70 -15.52 -2.27
CA TYR A 222 7.16 -15.62 -0.87
C TYR A 222 7.46 -17.07 -0.52
N LYS A 223 8.70 -17.36 -0.08
CA LYS A 223 9.17 -18.73 0.22
C LYS A 223 8.78 -19.27 1.61
N ASP A 224 8.54 -18.41 2.59
CA ASP A 224 8.31 -18.81 3.97
C ASP A 224 6.83 -18.81 4.34
N THR A 225 6.20 -19.96 4.16
CA THR A 225 4.87 -20.27 4.72
C THR A 225 4.96 -20.92 6.11
N VAL A 226 6.16 -21.17 6.64
CA VAL A 226 6.40 -21.98 7.85
C VAL A 226 6.07 -21.27 9.15
N SER A 227 5.99 -19.94 9.18
CA SER A 227 5.60 -19.19 10.40
C SER A 227 4.10 -19.26 10.75
N TYR A 228 3.29 -19.96 9.96
CA TYR A 228 1.83 -20.02 10.15
C TYR A 228 1.33 -21.07 11.13
N THR A 229 2.15 -22.04 11.53
CA THR A 229 1.71 -23.15 12.39
C THR A 229 1.62 -22.81 13.86
N HIS A 230 2.24 -21.73 14.33
CA HIS A 230 2.22 -21.34 15.76
C HIS A 230 1.04 -20.47 16.19
N LEU A 231 0.19 -20.00 15.30
CA LEU A 231 -0.98 -19.15 15.62
C LEU A 231 -2.31 -19.90 15.64
N ARG A 232 -2.29 -21.26 15.58
CA ARG A 232 -3.51 -22.08 15.62
C ARG A 232 -3.74 -22.81 16.96
N ALA A 233 -2.93 -22.50 17.96
CA ALA A 233 -3.09 -23.08 19.30
C ALA A 233 -3.15 -21.95 20.33
N HIS A 234 -4.33 -21.30 20.44
CA HIS A 234 -4.95 -20.82 21.69
C HIS A 234 -6.26 -20.13 21.34
#